data_4ce0cbdf30e88593a5299e0a26b8cd8a
#
_entry.id   4ce0cbdf30e88593a5299e0a26b8cd8a
#
_cell.length_a   1.000
_cell.length_b   1.000
_cell.length_c   1.000
_cell.angle_alpha   90.00
_cell.angle_beta   90.00
_cell.angle_gamma   90.00
#
_symmetry.space_group_name_H-M   'P 1'
#
loop_
_entity.id
_entity.type
_entity.pdbx_description
1 polymer ?
#
loop_
_entity_poly.entity_id
_entity_poly.type
_entity_poly.pdbx_seq_one_letter_code
_entity_poly.pdbx_strand_id
1 'polypeptide(L)'
;MNIRKILREGLAFKGMINEIDWEDTFSDVRPTCTDAKKIVDYLNRVRANATVDYGEREKFDAGMPFVHGKSSFFKKDEGLDIDYFIQQMTQKPNNIINTNEKILKSGGQHEFVYKTGIPAFRGIAYDIDKSQFLFINTCPGAGSCQAICYALKGRFIQYPAAYDSMTRRLNYLLNYPDEYEAQLYEELKGKCKEHSALKGYKGKVILRWNDSGDFFTKKYTQIAENVMKQLQTEGYNIESYAYTKMADVAKDSEFGQTTFSAGSNKKQGGMVDKDTQKMSEVIPKELFKGLNLMKIEDEKKLKINVSNYFKLDPNNILTYDELMSTPKSDVPRWNVIVTPNDGDDAAFRPDVKNVLLTQH
;
A
#
# COMPACT_ATOMS: atom_id res chain seq x y z
N MET A 1 32.16 8.88 -17.34
CA MET A 1 32.28 7.91 -16.24
C MET A 1 31.14 6.92 -16.41
N ASN A 2 31.37 5.61 -16.35
CA ASN A 2 30.31 4.63 -16.66
C ASN A 2 29.38 4.45 -15.46
N ILE A 3 28.15 5.00 -15.53
CA ILE A 3 27.11 4.95 -14.46
C ILE A 3 26.88 3.52 -14.00
N ARG A 4 26.89 2.54 -14.93
CA ARG A 4 26.78 1.11 -14.58
C ARG A 4 27.82 0.68 -13.56
N LYS A 5 29.05 1.18 -13.71
CA LYS A 5 30.16 0.87 -12.79
C LYS A 5 29.92 1.49 -11.41
N ILE A 6 29.45 2.73 -11.36
CA ILE A 6 29.18 3.44 -10.10
C ILE A 6 27.99 2.81 -9.35
N LEU A 7 26.91 2.50 -10.07
CA LEU A 7 25.75 1.85 -9.47
C LEU A 7 26.08 0.42 -8.99
N ARG A 8 26.86 -0.33 -9.76
CA ARG A 8 27.37 -1.65 -9.35
C ARG A 8 28.36 -1.58 -8.19
N GLU A 9 29.25 -0.61 -8.14
CA GLU A 9 30.23 -0.45 -7.08
C GLU A 9 29.64 0.20 -5.82
N GLY A 10 28.68 1.11 -5.95
CA GLY A 10 27.99 1.77 -4.83
C GLY A 10 26.91 0.90 -4.17
N LEU A 11 26.38 -0.09 -4.87
CA LEU A 11 25.42 -1.07 -4.38
C LEU A 11 26.05 -2.44 -4.11
N ALA A 12 27.34 -2.59 -4.43
CA ALA A 12 28.02 -3.86 -4.37
C ALA A 12 28.20 -4.37 -2.94
N PHE A 13 27.27 -5.20 -2.51
CA PHE A 13 27.68 -6.40 -1.81
C PHE A 13 28.52 -7.20 -2.79
N LYS A 14 29.85 -7.32 -2.56
CA LYS A 14 30.75 -8.18 -3.33
C LYS A 14 30.29 -9.62 -3.20
N GLY A 15 29.59 -10.11 -4.18
CA GLY A 15 29.22 -11.52 -4.29
C GLY A 15 27.89 -11.71 -4.97
N MET A 16 27.92 -12.12 -6.24
CA MET A 16 26.79 -12.61 -7.02
C MET A 16 25.66 -11.60 -7.29
N ILE A 17 25.93 -10.64 -8.18
CA ILE A 17 24.84 -10.00 -8.93
C ILE A 17 24.56 -10.95 -10.10
N ASN A 18 23.52 -11.77 -10.00
CA ASN A 18 22.92 -12.36 -11.16
C ASN A 18 22.26 -11.22 -11.94
N GLU A 19 22.60 -11.07 -13.22
CA GLU A 19 21.89 -10.16 -14.11
C GLU A 19 20.43 -10.62 -14.14
N ILE A 20 19.54 -9.75 -13.64
CA ILE A 20 18.10 -10.08 -13.63
C ILE A 20 17.59 -9.71 -15.01
N ASP A 21 17.14 -10.71 -15.77
CA ASP A 21 16.35 -10.44 -16.95
C ASP A 21 14.94 -10.00 -16.54
N TRP A 22 14.68 -8.69 -16.68
CA TRP A 22 13.38 -8.10 -16.40
C TRP A 22 12.27 -8.74 -17.22
N GLU A 23 12.54 -9.13 -18.46
CA GLU A 23 11.55 -9.70 -19.36
C GLU A 23 11.11 -11.08 -18.87
N ASP A 24 12.03 -11.87 -18.33
CA ASP A 24 11.71 -13.17 -17.77
C ASP A 24 11.10 -13.04 -16.36
N THR A 25 11.70 -12.25 -15.48
CA THR A 25 11.28 -12.13 -14.07
C THR A 25 9.95 -11.42 -13.93
N PHE A 26 9.67 -10.40 -14.76
CA PHE A 26 8.48 -9.57 -14.73
C PHE A 26 7.73 -9.60 -16.07
N SER A 27 7.59 -10.78 -16.65
CA SER A 27 6.94 -11.00 -17.96
C SER A 27 5.48 -10.52 -18.03
N ASP A 28 4.82 -10.39 -16.88
CA ASP A 28 3.46 -9.88 -16.73
C ASP A 28 3.39 -8.35 -16.59
N VAL A 29 4.53 -7.66 -16.46
CA VAL A 29 4.61 -6.20 -16.40
C VAL A 29 4.80 -5.63 -17.81
N ARG A 30 4.04 -4.59 -18.13
CA ARG A 30 4.19 -3.84 -19.39
C ARG A 30 4.66 -2.42 -19.10
N PRO A 31 5.97 -2.19 -19.03
CA PRO A 31 6.51 -0.87 -18.78
C PRO A 31 6.34 0.05 -20.01
N THR A 32 6.24 1.34 -19.76
CA THR A 32 6.25 2.36 -20.81
C THR A 32 7.55 3.15 -20.71
N CYS A 33 8.36 3.13 -21.78
CA CYS A 33 9.59 3.92 -21.85
C CYS A 33 9.30 5.42 -21.70
N THR A 34 10.17 6.10 -20.97
CA THR A 34 10.04 7.53 -20.69
C THR A 34 11.42 8.18 -20.57
N ASP A 35 11.45 9.47 -20.23
CA ASP A 35 12.66 10.23 -19.95
C ASP A 35 12.53 11.05 -18.67
N ALA A 36 13.63 11.53 -18.14
CA ALA A 36 13.68 12.25 -16.87
C ALA A 36 12.81 13.52 -16.89
N LYS A 37 12.74 14.25 -18.02
CA LYS A 37 11.90 15.45 -18.16
C LYS A 37 10.42 15.12 -18.01
N LYS A 38 9.94 14.08 -18.70
CA LYS A 38 8.54 13.64 -18.60
C LYS A 38 8.19 13.15 -17.20
N ILE A 39 9.16 12.56 -16.49
CA ILE A 39 8.98 12.17 -15.07
C ILE A 39 8.77 13.41 -14.20
N VAL A 40 9.64 14.41 -14.33
CA VAL A 40 9.52 15.67 -13.57
C VAL A 40 8.20 16.37 -13.89
N ASP A 41 7.82 16.45 -15.16
CA ASP A 41 6.56 17.04 -15.60
C ASP A 41 5.35 16.28 -14.99
N TYR A 42 5.44 14.96 -14.95
CA TYR A 42 4.42 14.12 -14.31
C TYR A 42 4.30 14.40 -12.80
N LEU A 43 5.41 14.39 -12.08
CA LEU A 43 5.44 14.64 -10.63
C LEU A 43 4.90 16.02 -10.28
N ASN A 44 5.33 17.05 -11.01
CA ASN A 44 4.85 18.43 -10.80
C ASN A 44 3.34 18.55 -11.05
N ARG A 45 2.83 17.92 -12.12
CA ARG A 45 1.40 17.92 -12.45
C ARG A 45 0.56 17.20 -11.40
N VAL A 46 1.01 16.02 -10.94
CA VAL A 46 0.28 15.27 -9.91
C VAL A 46 0.25 16.06 -8.61
N ARG A 47 1.38 16.70 -8.23
CA ARG A 47 1.44 17.54 -7.04
C ARG A 47 0.54 18.77 -7.15
N ALA A 48 0.52 19.45 -8.29
CA ALA A 48 -0.34 20.61 -8.52
C ALA A 48 -1.84 20.28 -8.40
N ASN A 49 -2.22 19.05 -8.72
CA ASN A 49 -3.59 18.55 -8.62
C ASN A 49 -3.91 17.87 -7.28
N ALA A 50 -2.94 17.74 -6.37
CA ALA A 50 -3.17 17.15 -5.06
C ALA A 50 -4.12 18.02 -4.23
N THR A 51 -5.14 17.40 -3.65
CA THR A 51 -6.00 18.07 -2.69
C THR A 51 -5.29 18.17 -1.35
N VAL A 52 -5.43 19.32 -0.69
CA VAL A 52 -4.91 19.51 0.66
C VAL A 52 -5.88 18.87 1.64
N ASP A 53 -5.39 17.90 2.41
CA ASP A 53 -6.18 17.28 3.46
C ASP A 53 -6.23 18.14 4.74
N TYR A 54 -7.35 18.03 5.40
CA TYR A 54 -7.76 18.54 6.70
C TYR A 54 -6.68 19.18 7.59
N GLY A 55 -6.77 20.50 7.78
CA GLY A 55 -5.99 21.24 8.77
C GLY A 55 -4.50 21.45 8.46
N GLU A 56 -3.97 20.86 7.39
CA GLU A 56 -2.56 21.02 7.01
C GLU A 56 -2.33 22.04 5.87
N ARG A 57 -3.34 22.83 5.51
CA ARG A 57 -3.23 23.84 4.45
C ARG A 57 -2.09 24.83 4.68
N GLU A 58 -1.82 25.16 5.93
CA GLU A 58 -0.73 26.06 6.30
C GLU A 58 0.67 25.43 6.10
N LYS A 59 0.75 24.11 6.07
CA LYS A 59 2.00 23.36 5.93
C LYS A 59 2.28 22.89 4.51
N PHE A 60 1.27 22.89 3.65
CA PHE A 60 1.36 22.40 2.29
C PHE A 60 1.25 23.53 1.27
N ASP A 61 2.31 23.79 0.55
CA ASP A 61 2.30 24.70 -0.60
C ASP A 61 1.99 23.92 -1.87
N ALA A 62 0.75 23.95 -2.31
CA ALA A 62 0.28 23.28 -3.52
C ALA A 62 0.90 23.86 -4.81
N GLY A 63 1.29 25.12 -4.76
CA GLY A 63 1.96 25.81 -5.88
C GLY A 63 3.44 25.43 -6.01
N MET A 64 4.05 24.85 -4.98
CA MET A 64 5.47 24.50 -5.00
C MET A 64 5.71 23.27 -5.89
N PRO A 65 6.59 23.36 -6.92
CA PRO A 65 6.92 22.21 -7.74
C PRO A 65 7.50 21.06 -6.91
N PHE A 66 7.28 19.81 -7.36
CA PHE A 66 7.82 18.63 -6.71
C PHE A 66 9.35 18.67 -6.62
N VAL A 67 9.99 19.17 -7.67
CA VAL A 67 11.44 19.33 -7.78
C VAL A 67 12.02 20.25 -6.69
N HIS A 68 11.29 21.29 -6.31
CA HIS A 68 11.71 22.25 -5.26
C HIS A 68 11.13 21.91 -3.88
N GLY A 69 10.41 20.78 -3.78
CA GLY A 69 9.90 20.28 -2.51
C GLY A 69 11.00 19.63 -1.67
N LYS A 70 10.61 18.90 -0.63
CA LYS A 70 11.53 18.11 0.20
C LYS A 70 11.84 16.73 -0.41
N SER A 71 11.85 16.62 -1.75
CA SER A 71 12.27 15.42 -2.44
C SER A 71 13.79 15.29 -2.40
N SER A 72 14.27 14.11 -2.02
CA SER A 72 15.70 13.79 -2.06
C SER A 72 16.20 13.39 -3.43
N PHE A 73 15.32 13.30 -4.43
CA PHE A 73 15.68 12.97 -5.81
C PHE A 73 16.33 14.12 -6.55
N PHE A 74 16.19 15.34 -6.04
CA PHE A 74 16.68 16.55 -6.68
C PHE A 74 17.66 17.28 -5.77
N LYS A 75 18.73 17.81 -6.34
CA LYS A 75 19.63 18.70 -5.62
C LYS A 75 18.93 20.05 -5.40
N LYS A 76 19.10 20.58 -4.20
CA LYS A 76 18.54 21.88 -3.85
C LYS A 76 19.19 22.95 -4.72
N ASP A 77 18.36 23.76 -5.37
CA ASP A 77 18.74 24.94 -6.18
C ASP A 77 19.59 24.66 -7.45
N GLU A 78 19.86 23.38 -7.80
CA GLU A 78 20.72 23.02 -8.95
C GLU A 78 19.95 22.49 -10.18
N GLY A 79 18.61 22.43 -10.11
CA GLY A 79 17.82 21.86 -11.20
C GLY A 79 17.88 20.33 -11.29
N LEU A 80 17.57 19.77 -12.48
CA LEU A 80 17.59 18.33 -12.73
C LEU A 80 19.00 17.85 -13.08
N ASP A 81 19.67 17.20 -12.14
CA ASP A 81 20.87 16.40 -12.37
C ASP A 81 20.42 14.93 -12.57
N ILE A 82 20.53 14.44 -13.81
CA ILE A 82 20.01 13.12 -14.18
C ILE A 82 20.77 12.00 -13.45
N ASP A 83 22.07 12.08 -13.31
CA ASP A 83 22.88 11.06 -12.67
C ASP A 83 22.54 10.96 -11.17
N TYR A 84 22.42 12.11 -10.53
CA TYR A 84 22.00 12.18 -9.14
C TYR A 84 20.57 11.64 -8.96
N PHE A 85 19.65 12.00 -9.86
CA PHE A 85 18.28 11.52 -9.84
C PHE A 85 18.20 9.99 -9.94
N ILE A 86 18.93 9.40 -10.91
CA ILE A 86 19.03 7.94 -11.05
C ILE A 86 19.59 7.32 -9.78
N GLN A 87 20.72 7.84 -9.28
CA GLN A 87 21.34 7.33 -8.05
C GLN A 87 20.38 7.34 -6.88
N GLN A 88 19.64 8.44 -6.68
CA GLN A 88 18.73 8.57 -5.55
C GLN A 88 17.51 7.65 -5.64
N MET A 89 16.92 7.50 -6.83
CA MET A 89 15.72 6.67 -6.97
C MET A 89 16.03 5.16 -6.97
N THR A 90 17.24 4.77 -7.39
CA THR A 90 17.69 3.36 -7.39
C THR A 90 18.44 2.96 -6.13
N GLN A 91 18.63 3.89 -5.19
CA GLN A 91 19.26 3.60 -3.92
C GLN A 91 18.46 2.56 -3.12
N LYS A 92 19.17 1.61 -2.53
CA LYS A 92 18.57 0.64 -1.60
C LYS A 92 17.79 1.37 -0.51
N PRO A 93 16.52 1.04 -0.25
CA PRO A 93 15.76 1.64 0.83
C PRO A 93 16.31 1.21 2.19
N ASN A 94 16.34 2.13 3.15
CA ASN A 94 16.73 1.80 4.52
C ASN A 94 15.78 0.79 5.15
N ASN A 95 14.48 0.92 4.84
CA ASN A 95 13.45 0.03 5.34
C ASN A 95 12.40 -0.22 4.25
N ILE A 96 11.96 -1.47 4.13
CA ILE A 96 10.83 -1.87 3.28
C ILE A 96 9.52 -1.66 4.06
N ILE A 97 9.50 -2.05 5.34
CA ILE A 97 8.34 -1.85 6.22
C ILE A 97 8.46 -0.57 7.04
N ASN A 98 7.30 0.00 7.37
CA ASN A 98 7.20 1.14 8.27
C ASN A 98 5.85 1.13 9.02
N THR A 99 5.60 2.17 9.82
CA THR A 99 4.31 2.39 10.47
C THR A 99 3.92 3.87 10.42
N ASN A 100 2.69 4.21 10.77
CA ASN A 100 2.20 5.57 10.92
C ASN A 100 1.08 5.62 11.98
N GLU A 101 0.62 6.81 12.34
CA GLU A 101 -0.40 7.00 13.38
C GLU A 101 -1.69 6.20 13.16
N LYS A 102 -2.16 6.11 11.89
CA LYS A 102 -3.35 5.33 11.56
C LYS A 102 -3.11 3.84 11.80
N ILE A 103 -1.97 3.34 11.34
CA ILE A 103 -1.59 1.94 11.49
C ILE A 103 -1.33 1.59 12.96
N LEU A 104 -0.76 2.52 13.75
CA LEU A 104 -0.54 2.30 15.19
C LEU A 104 -1.85 2.21 16.00
N LYS A 105 -2.96 2.73 15.48
CA LYS A 105 -4.30 2.58 16.10
C LYS A 105 -4.93 1.21 15.79
N SER A 106 -4.41 0.49 14.81
CA SER A 106 -4.89 -0.83 14.43
C SER A 106 -4.24 -1.89 15.31
N GLY A 107 -4.96 -2.96 15.54
CA GLY A 107 -4.49 -4.06 16.37
C GLY A 107 -4.89 -3.94 17.83
N GLY A 108 -4.87 -5.08 18.51
CA GLY A 108 -5.15 -5.19 19.94
C GLY A 108 -3.93 -4.85 20.79
N GLN A 109 -4.06 -5.00 22.10
CA GLN A 109 -3.02 -4.64 23.09
C GLN A 109 -1.63 -5.28 22.82
N HIS A 110 -1.60 -6.41 22.11
CA HIS A 110 -0.37 -7.16 21.80
C HIS A 110 -0.19 -7.41 20.31
N GLU A 111 -0.87 -6.65 19.46
CA GLU A 111 -0.79 -6.71 18.02
C GLU A 111 -0.05 -5.48 17.48
N PHE A 112 1.06 -5.70 16.77
CA PHE A 112 1.95 -4.65 16.28
C PHE A 112 1.86 -4.59 14.76
N VAL A 113 1.21 -3.56 14.25
CA VAL A 113 0.91 -3.45 12.83
C VAL A 113 1.97 -2.63 12.10
N TYR A 114 2.52 -3.21 11.05
CA TYR A 114 3.43 -2.58 10.10
C TYR A 114 2.81 -2.55 8.71
N LYS A 115 3.40 -1.77 7.83
CA LYS A 115 2.94 -1.66 6.45
C LYS A 115 4.08 -1.58 5.47
N THR A 116 3.81 -1.98 4.23
CA THR A 116 4.62 -1.67 3.06
C THR A 116 3.80 -0.93 2.03
N GLY A 117 4.44 -0.37 1.00
CA GLY A 117 3.77 0.30 -0.10
C GLY A 117 4.73 0.78 -1.16
N ILE A 118 4.21 0.88 -2.36
CA ILE A 118 4.86 1.36 -3.58
C ILE A 118 4.01 2.49 -4.19
N PRO A 119 4.52 3.30 -5.13
CA PRO A 119 3.73 4.37 -5.74
C PRO A 119 2.46 3.82 -6.41
N ALA A 120 1.33 4.52 -6.25
CA ALA A 120 0.08 4.11 -6.90
C ALA A 120 0.05 4.47 -8.38
N PHE A 121 -0.59 3.66 -9.21
CA PHE A 121 -0.84 3.76 -10.64
C PHE A 121 0.40 3.85 -11.51
N ARG A 122 1.14 4.94 -11.43
CA ARG A 122 2.30 5.19 -12.27
C ARG A 122 3.53 5.29 -11.40
N GLY A 123 4.12 4.13 -11.13
CA GLY A 123 5.44 4.04 -10.51
C GLY A 123 6.52 4.46 -11.49
N ILE A 124 7.53 5.15 -10.99
CA ILE A 124 8.72 5.55 -11.74
C ILE A 124 9.80 4.53 -11.46
N ALA A 125 10.34 3.94 -12.51
CA ALA A 125 11.43 2.99 -12.41
C ALA A 125 12.58 3.36 -13.35
N TYR A 126 13.76 2.84 -13.02
CA TYR A 126 14.94 2.88 -13.88
C TYR A 126 15.48 1.46 -14.03
N ASP A 127 15.44 0.96 -15.25
CA ASP A 127 16.09 -0.31 -15.62
C ASP A 127 17.58 -0.07 -15.69
N ILE A 128 18.33 -0.62 -14.73
CA ILE A 128 19.77 -0.42 -14.60
C ILE A 128 20.51 -1.08 -15.75
N ASP A 129 20.06 -2.23 -16.21
CA ASP A 129 20.71 -3.02 -17.25
C ASP A 129 20.54 -2.37 -18.63
N LYS A 130 19.34 -1.89 -18.94
CA LYS A 130 19.02 -1.20 -20.18
C LYS A 130 19.32 0.31 -20.14
N SER A 131 19.65 0.85 -18.96
CA SER A 131 19.87 2.29 -18.72
C SER A 131 18.68 3.14 -19.20
N GLN A 132 17.46 2.73 -18.80
CA GLN A 132 16.22 3.29 -19.32
C GLN A 132 15.24 3.68 -18.21
N PHE A 133 14.66 4.87 -18.33
CA PHE A 133 13.52 5.26 -17.48
C PHE A 133 12.23 4.61 -17.95
N LEU A 134 11.43 4.17 -16.99
CA LEU A 134 10.18 3.48 -17.21
C LEU A 134 9.06 4.04 -16.33
N PHE A 135 7.84 4.05 -16.87
CA PHE A 135 6.62 4.09 -16.07
C PHE A 135 6.05 2.68 -15.93
N ILE A 136 5.77 2.28 -14.71
CA ILE A 136 5.20 0.98 -14.35
C ILE A 136 3.77 1.18 -13.85
N ASN A 137 2.82 0.43 -14.39
CA ASN A 137 1.48 0.39 -13.84
C ASN A 137 1.47 -0.48 -12.58
N THR A 138 1.53 0.15 -11.42
CA THR A 138 1.53 -0.52 -10.11
C THR A 138 0.14 -0.82 -9.56
N CYS A 139 -0.92 -0.51 -10.31
CA CYS A 139 -2.30 -0.83 -9.96
C CYS A 139 -3.06 -1.35 -11.19
N PRO A 140 -2.67 -2.51 -11.78
CA PRO A 140 -3.25 -3.00 -13.04
C PRO A 140 -4.74 -3.37 -12.92
N GLY A 141 -5.21 -3.68 -11.70
CA GLY A 141 -6.61 -3.95 -11.41
C GLY A 141 -7.48 -2.71 -11.24
N ALA A 142 -6.90 -1.51 -11.24
CA ALA A 142 -7.63 -0.28 -10.95
C ALA A 142 -8.62 0.10 -12.07
N GLY A 143 -9.76 0.63 -11.64
CA GLY A 143 -10.82 1.19 -12.50
C GLY A 143 -11.22 2.59 -12.03
N SER A 144 -12.47 2.76 -11.58
CA SER A 144 -12.99 4.05 -11.11
C SER A 144 -12.25 4.62 -9.87
N CYS A 145 -11.56 3.78 -9.10
CA CYS A 145 -10.77 4.24 -7.96
C CYS A 145 -9.65 5.24 -8.33
N GLN A 146 -9.22 5.28 -9.60
CA GLN A 146 -8.21 6.24 -10.06
C GLN A 146 -8.64 7.69 -9.81
N ALA A 147 -9.93 7.99 -9.99
CA ALA A 147 -10.47 9.35 -9.83
C ALA A 147 -10.46 9.85 -8.38
N ILE A 148 -10.48 8.92 -7.42
CA ILE A 148 -10.60 9.21 -5.99
C ILE A 148 -9.39 8.72 -5.18
N CYS A 149 -8.31 8.32 -5.83
CA CYS A 149 -7.17 7.71 -5.17
C CYS A 149 -6.49 8.68 -4.19
N TYR A 150 -6.54 8.34 -2.92
CA TYR A 150 -5.89 9.12 -1.85
C TYR A 150 -4.36 9.16 -2.00
N ALA A 151 -3.76 8.13 -2.59
CA ALA A 151 -2.32 8.07 -2.81
C ALA A 151 -1.82 9.05 -3.90
N LEU A 152 -2.74 9.60 -4.73
CA LEU A 152 -2.44 10.64 -5.71
C LEU A 152 -2.91 12.03 -5.28
N LYS A 153 -3.60 12.15 -4.16
CA LYS A 153 -4.22 13.41 -3.69
C LYS A 153 -3.81 13.77 -2.27
N GLY A 154 -3.49 12.78 -1.45
CA GLY A 154 -3.19 12.94 -0.05
C GLY A 154 -1.69 13.02 0.25
N ARG A 155 -1.34 12.69 1.48
CA ARG A 155 0.00 12.82 2.05
C ARG A 155 1.12 12.14 1.26
N PHE A 156 0.82 11.11 0.49
CA PHE A 156 1.81 10.42 -0.37
C PHE A 156 2.41 11.32 -1.45
N ILE A 157 1.64 12.31 -1.94
CA ILE A 157 2.10 13.29 -2.92
C ILE A 157 2.41 14.63 -2.27
N GLN A 158 1.70 15.00 -1.22
CA GLN A 158 1.94 16.25 -0.48
C GLN A 158 3.35 16.28 0.12
N TYR A 159 3.82 15.12 0.59
CA TYR A 159 5.17 14.96 1.15
C TYR A 159 6.08 14.20 0.18
N PRO A 160 6.91 14.89 -0.61
CA PRO A 160 7.82 14.26 -1.58
C PRO A 160 8.65 13.13 -0.99
N ALA A 161 9.11 13.25 0.24
CA ALA A 161 9.88 12.20 0.91
C ALA A 161 9.13 10.86 1.06
N ALA A 162 7.79 10.90 1.20
CA ALA A 162 6.98 9.68 1.22
C ALA A 162 6.96 9.01 -0.15
N TYR A 163 6.79 9.81 -1.22
CA TYR A 163 6.84 9.30 -2.60
C TYR A 163 8.21 8.77 -2.96
N ASP A 164 9.30 9.47 -2.57
CA ASP A 164 10.68 9.04 -2.78
C ASP A 164 10.93 7.66 -2.15
N SER A 165 10.48 7.47 -0.91
CA SER A 165 10.63 6.19 -0.20
C SER A 165 9.90 5.04 -0.91
N MET A 166 8.68 5.27 -1.39
CA MET A 166 7.93 4.27 -2.15
C MET A 166 8.59 3.99 -3.50
N THR A 167 9.10 5.01 -4.17
CA THR A 167 9.81 4.87 -5.46
C THR A 167 11.10 4.07 -5.31
N ARG A 168 11.86 4.27 -4.23
CA ARG A 168 13.03 3.43 -3.93
C ARG A 168 12.66 1.98 -3.72
N ARG A 169 11.57 1.69 -2.98
CA ARG A 169 11.11 0.31 -2.79
C ARG A 169 10.72 -0.34 -4.10
N LEU A 170 10.00 0.38 -4.98
CA LEU A 170 9.65 -0.13 -6.31
C LEU A 170 10.90 -0.43 -7.14
N ASN A 171 11.86 0.49 -7.20
CA ASN A 171 13.11 0.28 -7.95
C ASN A 171 13.96 -0.85 -7.37
N TYR A 172 13.97 -1.00 -6.05
CA TYR A 172 14.68 -2.09 -5.38
C TYR A 172 14.03 -3.44 -5.67
N LEU A 173 12.69 -3.52 -5.61
CA LEU A 173 11.94 -4.71 -6.00
C LEU A 173 12.21 -5.12 -7.45
N LEU A 174 12.24 -4.15 -8.37
CA LEU A 174 12.37 -4.43 -9.80
C LEU A 174 13.79 -4.76 -10.23
N ASN A 175 14.80 -4.12 -9.65
CA ASN A 175 16.19 -4.35 -10.03
C ASN A 175 16.89 -5.41 -9.17
N TYR A 176 16.36 -5.72 -7.98
CA TYR A 176 16.98 -6.63 -6.98
C TYR A 176 15.91 -7.39 -6.21
N PRO A 177 15.05 -8.21 -6.88
CA PRO A 177 13.92 -8.87 -6.24
C PRO A 177 14.31 -9.85 -5.14
N ASP A 178 15.42 -10.56 -5.28
CA ASP A 178 15.87 -11.53 -4.29
C ASP A 178 16.44 -10.83 -3.05
N GLU A 179 17.16 -9.73 -3.22
CA GLU A 179 17.62 -8.89 -2.11
C GLU A 179 16.46 -8.15 -1.43
N TYR A 180 15.42 -7.77 -2.19
CA TYR A 180 14.20 -7.21 -1.64
C TYR A 180 13.49 -8.25 -0.75
N GLU A 181 13.35 -9.48 -1.21
CA GLU A 181 12.78 -10.59 -0.46
C GLU A 181 13.57 -10.85 0.82
N ALA A 182 14.89 -10.95 0.72
CA ALA A 182 15.77 -11.19 1.87
C ALA A 182 15.71 -10.05 2.91
N GLN A 183 15.72 -8.78 2.46
CA GLN A 183 15.62 -7.64 3.38
C GLN A 183 14.25 -7.60 4.07
N LEU A 184 13.16 -7.82 3.33
CA LEU A 184 11.80 -7.84 3.88
C LEU A 184 11.66 -8.93 4.94
N TYR A 185 12.18 -10.13 4.66
CA TYR A 185 12.21 -11.22 5.63
C TYR A 185 12.97 -10.86 6.91
N GLU A 186 14.19 -10.31 6.79
CA GLU A 186 14.99 -9.94 7.96
C GLU A 186 14.37 -8.79 8.77
N GLU A 187 13.76 -7.80 8.12
CA GLU A 187 13.04 -6.72 8.81
C GLU A 187 11.86 -7.27 9.62
N LEU A 188 11.01 -8.11 9.03
CA LEU A 188 9.86 -8.71 9.70
C LEU A 188 10.30 -9.67 10.82
N LYS A 189 11.31 -10.50 10.58
CA LYS A 189 11.92 -11.37 11.59
C LYS A 189 12.45 -10.57 12.77
N GLY A 190 13.12 -9.47 12.49
CA GLY A 190 13.58 -8.53 13.52
C GLY A 190 12.43 -7.99 14.37
N LYS A 191 11.32 -7.59 13.74
CA LYS A 191 10.12 -7.12 14.43
C LYS A 191 9.45 -8.22 15.24
N CYS A 192 9.35 -9.43 14.72
CA CYS A 192 8.83 -10.57 15.48
C CYS A 192 9.67 -10.83 16.75
N LYS A 193 10.98 -10.80 16.64
CA LYS A 193 11.89 -10.95 17.79
C LYS A 193 11.75 -9.81 18.80
N GLU A 194 11.71 -8.57 18.33
CA GLU A 194 11.54 -7.37 19.14
C GLU A 194 10.29 -7.47 20.01
N HIS A 195 9.16 -7.84 19.42
CA HIS A 195 7.89 -7.90 20.13
C HIS A 195 7.70 -9.16 20.98
N SER A 196 8.30 -10.27 20.63
CA SER A 196 8.28 -11.47 21.47
C SER A 196 9.19 -11.36 22.70
N ALA A 197 10.24 -10.53 22.65
CA ALA A 197 11.16 -10.28 23.76
C ALA A 197 10.59 -9.31 24.83
N LEU A 198 9.54 -8.56 24.51
CA LEU A 198 8.95 -7.58 25.41
C LEU A 198 8.08 -8.26 26.49
N LYS A 199 8.65 -8.48 27.68
CA LYS A 199 7.92 -8.75 28.94
C LYS A 199 7.08 -10.03 29.01
N GLY A 200 7.47 -11.11 28.34
CA GLY A 200 6.74 -12.39 28.43
C GLY A 200 5.43 -12.42 27.64
N TYR A 201 5.16 -11.41 26.85
CA TYR A 201 4.01 -11.40 25.94
C TYR A 201 4.40 -12.07 24.63
N LYS A 202 3.53 -12.96 24.15
CA LYS A 202 3.58 -13.42 22.76
C LYS A 202 2.98 -12.33 21.89
N GLY A 203 3.74 -11.27 21.61
CA GLY A 203 3.32 -10.23 20.70
C GLY A 203 3.07 -10.81 19.31
N LYS A 204 2.09 -10.27 18.60
CA LYS A 204 1.75 -10.64 17.23
C LYS A 204 2.15 -9.52 16.30
N VAL A 205 2.92 -9.82 15.28
CA VAL A 205 3.22 -8.89 14.20
C VAL A 205 2.19 -9.03 13.10
N ILE A 206 1.66 -7.93 12.61
CA ILE A 206 0.70 -7.89 11.51
C ILE A 206 1.27 -7.00 10.42
N LEU A 207 1.37 -7.52 9.18
CA LEU A 207 1.81 -6.75 8.03
C LEU A 207 0.62 -6.38 7.14
N ARG A 208 0.42 -5.08 6.92
CA ARG A 208 -0.44 -4.55 5.86
C ARG A 208 0.38 -4.43 4.57
N TRP A 209 -0.01 -5.21 3.57
CA TRP A 209 0.54 -5.06 2.23
C TRP A 209 -0.08 -3.87 1.51
N ASN A 210 0.77 -3.11 0.81
CA ASN A 210 0.37 -2.08 -0.15
C ASN A 210 -0.63 -1.04 0.41
N ASP A 211 -0.20 -0.22 1.38
CA ASP A 211 -0.99 0.95 1.76
C ASP A 211 -1.10 1.97 0.60
N SER A 212 -0.27 1.82 -0.42
CA SER A 212 -0.29 2.48 -1.72
C SER A 212 0.26 1.51 -2.77
N GLY A 213 -0.27 1.55 -3.99
CA GLY A 213 0.01 0.56 -5.03
C GLY A 213 -0.81 -0.71 -4.84
N ASP A 214 -0.47 -1.77 -5.56
CA ASP A 214 -1.14 -3.07 -5.52
C ASP A 214 -0.14 -4.18 -5.88
N PHE A 215 -0.55 -5.43 -5.85
CA PHE A 215 0.21 -6.57 -6.38
C PHE A 215 0.18 -6.53 -7.92
N PHE A 216 1.15 -5.84 -8.49
CA PHE A 216 1.16 -5.53 -9.93
C PHE A 216 1.85 -6.60 -10.78
N THR A 217 2.50 -7.58 -10.16
CA THR A 217 3.19 -8.69 -10.81
C THR A 217 3.15 -9.95 -9.95
N LYS A 218 3.15 -11.10 -10.60
CA LYS A 218 3.21 -12.43 -9.96
C LYS A 218 4.45 -12.60 -9.08
N LYS A 219 5.61 -12.11 -9.54
CA LYS A 219 6.86 -12.18 -8.74
C LYS A 219 6.71 -11.47 -7.41
N TYR A 220 6.04 -10.31 -7.38
CA TYR A 220 5.81 -9.60 -6.12
C TYR A 220 4.85 -10.35 -5.18
N THR A 221 3.79 -10.95 -5.73
CA THR A 221 2.90 -11.82 -4.95
C THR A 221 3.67 -13.02 -4.38
N GLN A 222 4.51 -13.66 -5.19
CA GLN A 222 5.32 -14.78 -4.74
C GLN A 222 6.32 -14.42 -3.64
N ILE A 223 6.95 -13.24 -3.73
CA ILE A 223 7.81 -12.73 -2.64
C ILE A 223 7.01 -12.62 -1.34
N ALA A 224 5.78 -12.07 -1.41
CA ALA A 224 4.93 -11.97 -0.23
C ALA A 224 4.61 -13.34 0.38
N GLU A 225 4.27 -14.32 -0.44
CA GLU A 225 3.97 -15.69 -0.02
C GLU A 225 5.19 -16.38 0.60
N ASN A 226 6.34 -16.28 -0.07
CA ASN A 226 7.59 -16.89 0.40
C ASN A 226 7.99 -16.37 1.78
N VAL A 227 8.01 -15.04 1.94
CA VAL A 227 8.41 -14.40 3.20
C VAL A 227 7.45 -14.76 4.34
N MET A 228 6.15 -14.70 4.11
CA MET A 228 5.17 -15.04 5.14
C MET A 228 5.22 -16.52 5.51
N LYS A 229 5.29 -17.41 4.53
CA LYS A 229 5.41 -18.87 4.74
C LYS A 229 6.67 -19.22 5.52
N GLN A 230 7.81 -18.61 5.18
CA GLN A 230 9.07 -18.87 5.86
C GLN A 230 9.01 -18.46 7.33
N LEU A 231 8.53 -17.22 7.63
CA LEU A 231 8.41 -16.74 9.01
C LEU A 231 7.45 -17.59 9.86
N GLN A 232 6.31 -17.98 9.27
CA GLN A 232 5.34 -18.85 9.95
C GLN A 232 5.90 -20.26 10.20
N THR A 233 6.64 -20.83 9.22
CA THR A 233 7.31 -22.13 9.36
C THR A 233 8.40 -22.10 10.45
N GLU A 234 9.07 -20.98 10.62
CA GLU A 234 10.04 -20.76 11.71
C GLU A 234 9.35 -20.52 13.08
N GLY A 235 8.02 -20.52 13.13
CA GLY A 235 7.24 -20.41 14.37
C GLY A 235 7.01 -18.98 14.86
N TYR A 236 7.26 -17.96 14.03
CA TYR A 236 6.95 -16.57 14.40
C TYR A 236 5.43 -16.33 14.39
N ASN A 237 4.97 -15.56 15.38
CA ASN A 237 3.58 -15.14 15.46
C ASN A 237 3.36 -13.91 14.56
N ILE A 238 3.16 -14.18 13.28
CA ILE A 238 2.98 -13.16 12.25
C ILE A 238 1.79 -13.49 11.36
N GLU A 239 1.01 -12.46 11.05
CA GLU A 239 -0.07 -12.48 10.07
C GLU A 239 0.08 -11.33 9.08
N SER A 240 -0.62 -11.40 7.96
CA SER A 240 -0.70 -10.26 7.06
C SER A 240 -2.07 -10.10 6.41
N TYR A 241 -2.32 -8.91 5.89
CA TYR A 241 -3.53 -8.61 5.13
C TYR A 241 -3.26 -7.62 4.01
N ALA A 242 -4.15 -7.62 3.02
CA ALA A 242 -4.10 -6.71 1.90
C ALA A 242 -5.49 -6.26 1.46
N TYR A 243 -5.56 -5.02 0.98
CA TYR A 243 -6.61 -4.58 0.08
C TYR A 243 -6.06 -4.65 -1.34
N THR A 244 -6.71 -5.40 -2.20
CA THR A 244 -6.26 -5.57 -3.59
C THR A 244 -7.40 -5.42 -4.59
N LYS A 245 -7.07 -5.05 -5.82
CA LYS A 245 -7.98 -5.05 -6.98
C LYS A 245 -7.62 -6.13 -7.99
N MET A 246 -6.69 -7.00 -7.62
CA MET A 246 -6.32 -8.17 -8.39
C MET A 246 -7.13 -9.37 -7.89
N ALA A 247 -8.00 -9.89 -8.76
CA ALA A 247 -8.93 -10.95 -8.38
C ALA A 247 -8.24 -12.28 -8.07
N ASP A 248 -7.18 -12.61 -8.81
CA ASP A 248 -6.32 -13.77 -8.57
C ASP A 248 -5.64 -13.67 -7.20
N VAL A 249 -5.07 -12.51 -6.86
CA VAL A 249 -4.45 -12.28 -5.54
C VAL A 249 -5.50 -12.37 -4.43
N ALA A 250 -6.69 -11.79 -4.64
CA ALA A 250 -7.75 -11.82 -3.64
C ALA A 250 -8.25 -13.25 -3.36
N LYS A 251 -8.24 -14.11 -4.36
CA LYS A 251 -8.77 -15.47 -4.29
C LYS A 251 -7.73 -16.51 -3.89
N ASP A 252 -6.54 -16.43 -4.49
CA ASP A 252 -5.61 -17.55 -4.54
C ASP A 252 -4.33 -17.31 -3.70
N SER A 253 -4.10 -16.08 -3.17
CA SER A 253 -2.88 -15.80 -2.39
C SER A 253 -2.87 -16.47 -1.02
N GLU A 254 -1.70 -17.00 -0.66
CA GLU A 254 -1.46 -17.70 0.61
C GLU A 254 -0.71 -16.84 1.66
N PHE A 255 -0.38 -15.58 1.35
CA PHE A 255 0.38 -14.74 2.28
C PHE A 255 -0.44 -14.24 3.49
N GLY A 256 -1.76 -14.24 3.41
CA GLY A 256 -2.62 -13.75 4.50
C GLY A 256 -4.04 -13.42 4.05
N GLN A 257 -4.73 -12.62 4.86
CA GLN A 257 -6.11 -12.22 4.54
C GLN A 257 -6.15 -11.18 3.44
N THR A 258 -7.00 -11.40 2.46
CA THR A 258 -7.21 -10.48 1.34
C THR A 258 -8.63 -9.94 1.32
N THR A 259 -8.73 -8.65 1.02
CA THR A 259 -10.01 -7.95 0.84
C THR A 259 -10.03 -7.37 -0.58
N PHE A 260 -10.96 -7.82 -1.42
CA PHE A 260 -11.11 -7.28 -2.76
C PHE A 260 -11.72 -5.89 -2.71
N SER A 261 -11.02 -4.92 -3.28
CA SER A 261 -11.38 -3.49 -3.16
C SER A 261 -12.32 -3.02 -4.24
N ALA A 262 -13.31 -2.23 -3.86
CA ALA A 262 -14.17 -1.49 -4.77
C ALA A 262 -13.40 -0.60 -5.76
N GLY A 263 -14.02 -0.31 -6.89
CA GLY A 263 -13.43 0.54 -7.92
C GLY A 263 -12.39 -0.16 -8.79
N SER A 264 -12.35 -1.49 -8.79
CA SER A 264 -11.61 -2.30 -9.75
C SER A 264 -12.11 -2.10 -11.17
N ASN A 265 -11.28 -2.46 -12.17
CA ASN A 265 -11.74 -2.48 -13.55
C ASN A 265 -12.72 -3.65 -13.79
N LYS A 266 -13.48 -3.59 -14.93
CA LYS A 266 -14.53 -4.58 -15.24
C LYS A 266 -14.01 -6.02 -15.32
N LYS A 267 -12.78 -6.22 -15.81
CA LYS A 267 -12.17 -7.54 -15.92
C LYS A 267 -11.97 -8.14 -14.53
N GLN A 268 -11.31 -7.43 -13.64
CA GLN A 268 -11.03 -7.91 -12.29
C GLN A 268 -12.31 -8.08 -11.47
N GLY A 269 -13.23 -7.11 -11.53
CA GLY A 269 -14.53 -7.21 -10.82
C GLY A 269 -15.41 -8.36 -11.30
N GLY A 270 -15.31 -8.76 -12.59
CA GLY A 270 -16.05 -9.90 -13.14
C GLY A 270 -15.47 -11.27 -12.76
N MET A 271 -14.27 -11.33 -12.21
CA MET A 271 -13.61 -12.58 -11.79
C MET A 271 -13.85 -12.91 -10.31
N VAL A 272 -14.47 -12.00 -9.56
CA VAL A 272 -14.65 -12.14 -8.10
C VAL A 272 -16.06 -12.59 -7.79
N ASP A 273 -16.16 -13.64 -6.98
CA ASP A 273 -17.42 -14.05 -6.38
C ASP A 273 -17.67 -13.25 -5.09
N LYS A 274 -18.65 -12.35 -5.15
CA LYS A 274 -19.01 -11.46 -4.04
C LYS A 274 -19.63 -12.18 -2.84
N ASP A 275 -20.13 -13.39 -3.03
CA ASP A 275 -20.75 -14.15 -1.95
C ASP A 275 -19.71 -14.83 -1.05
N THR A 276 -18.59 -15.23 -1.63
CA THR A 276 -17.52 -15.94 -0.91
C THR A 276 -16.32 -15.06 -0.58
N GLN A 277 -16.04 -14.04 -1.41
CA GLN A 277 -14.89 -13.16 -1.23
C GLN A 277 -15.19 -12.04 -0.22
N LYS A 278 -14.24 -11.78 0.69
CA LYS A 278 -14.26 -10.57 1.52
C LYS A 278 -14.09 -9.33 0.64
N MET A 279 -15.02 -8.40 0.78
CA MET A 279 -15.08 -7.19 -0.05
C MET A 279 -14.81 -5.93 0.76
N SER A 280 -14.25 -4.89 0.11
CA SER A 280 -14.41 -3.53 0.60
C SER A 280 -15.19 -2.69 -0.41
N GLU A 281 -16.15 -1.95 0.09
CA GLU A 281 -17.04 -1.09 -0.70
C GLU A 281 -16.93 0.36 -0.19
N VAL A 282 -17.14 1.31 -1.08
CA VAL A 282 -17.14 2.74 -0.70
C VAL A 282 -18.57 3.19 -0.48
N ILE A 283 -18.85 3.71 0.71
CA ILE A 283 -20.16 4.29 1.04
C ILE A 283 -20.31 5.62 0.27
N PRO A 284 -21.35 5.78 -0.56
CA PRO A 284 -21.61 7.05 -1.24
C PRO A 284 -21.77 8.19 -0.25
N LYS A 285 -21.19 9.35 -0.58
CA LYS A 285 -21.18 10.54 0.29
C LYS A 285 -22.58 11.01 0.67
N GLU A 286 -23.54 10.77 -0.18
CA GLU A 286 -24.96 11.13 0.02
C GLU A 286 -25.56 10.42 1.23
N LEU A 287 -25.10 9.22 1.58
CA LEU A 287 -25.63 8.41 2.68
C LEU A 287 -25.21 8.92 4.06
N PHE A 288 -24.15 9.71 4.15
CA PHE A 288 -23.64 10.25 5.41
C PHE A 288 -23.46 11.77 5.40
N LYS A 289 -23.87 12.45 4.30
CA LYS A 289 -23.81 13.91 4.21
C LYS A 289 -24.72 14.55 5.27
N GLY A 290 -24.12 15.42 6.09
CA GLY A 290 -24.84 16.12 7.17
C GLY A 290 -25.03 15.30 8.44
N LEU A 291 -24.55 14.05 8.50
CA LEU A 291 -24.52 13.25 9.72
C LEU A 291 -23.29 13.59 10.55
N ASN A 292 -23.47 13.67 11.85
CA ASN A 292 -22.36 13.73 12.81
C ASN A 292 -22.15 12.35 13.42
N LEU A 293 -21.18 11.62 12.86
CA LEU A 293 -20.89 10.22 13.23
C LEU A 293 -20.38 10.04 14.69
N MET A 294 -20.22 11.15 15.43
CA MET A 294 -19.99 11.11 16.89
C MET A 294 -21.30 11.01 17.70
N LYS A 295 -22.45 11.09 17.04
CA LYS A 295 -23.77 10.99 17.68
C LYS A 295 -24.40 9.65 17.38
N ILE A 296 -24.82 8.93 18.42
CA ILE A 296 -25.44 7.59 18.33
C ILE A 296 -26.67 7.59 17.39
N GLU A 297 -27.46 8.66 17.37
CA GLU A 297 -28.63 8.77 16.49
C GLU A 297 -28.24 8.83 15.01
N ASP A 298 -27.16 9.55 14.69
CA ASP A 298 -26.68 9.69 13.33
C ASP A 298 -25.94 8.43 12.87
N GLU A 299 -25.25 7.72 13.75
CA GLU A 299 -24.73 6.37 13.47
C GLU A 299 -25.85 5.38 13.13
N LYS A 300 -26.95 5.37 13.91
CA LYS A 300 -28.11 4.52 13.60
C LYS A 300 -28.71 4.86 12.25
N LYS A 301 -28.84 6.14 11.90
CA LYS A 301 -29.29 6.58 10.57
C LYS A 301 -28.36 6.10 9.47
N LEU A 302 -27.04 6.21 9.69
CA LEU A 302 -26.05 5.72 8.71
C LEU A 302 -26.18 4.22 8.50
N LYS A 303 -26.31 3.41 9.56
CA LYS A 303 -26.52 1.96 9.45
C LYS A 303 -27.77 1.62 8.62
N ILE A 304 -28.89 2.31 8.86
CA ILE A 304 -30.13 2.13 8.09
C ILE A 304 -29.91 2.51 6.61
N ASN A 305 -29.28 3.65 6.34
CA ASN A 305 -29.00 4.08 4.97
C ASN A 305 -28.10 3.10 4.23
N VAL A 306 -27.05 2.61 4.89
CA VAL A 306 -26.10 1.62 4.37
C VAL A 306 -26.80 0.27 4.14
N SER A 307 -27.61 -0.20 5.10
CA SER A 307 -28.41 -1.40 4.97
C SER A 307 -29.32 -1.36 3.72
N ASN A 308 -30.06 -0.27 3.54
CA ASN A 308 -30.97 -0.10 2.41
C ASN A 308 -30.21 -0.03 1.08
N TYR A 309 -29.09 0.69 1.04
CA TYR A 309 -28.30 0.89 -0.21
C TYR A 309 -27.64 -0.40 -0.67
N PHE A 310 -26.94 -1.09 0.24
CA PHE A 310 -26.23 -2.33 -0.09
C PHE A 310 -27.08 -3.59 0.06
N LYS A 311 -28.36 -3.46 0.46
CA LYS A 311 -29.29 -4.57 0.73
C LYS A 311 -28.73 -5.58 1.75
N LEU A 312 -28.18 -5.05 2.84
CA LEU A 312 -27.60 -5.83 3.93
C LEU A 312 -28.60 -5.92 5.11
N ASP A 313 -28.50 -7.00 5.88
CA ASP A 313 -29.22 -7.09 7.16
C ASP A 313 -28.65 -6.06 8.16
N PRO A 314 -29.46 -5.13 8.66
CA PRO A 314 -29.00 -4.10 9.61
C PRO A 314 -28.41 -4.67 10.90
N ASN A 315 -28.85 -5.87 11.31
CA ASN A 315 -28.31 -6.56 12.51
C ASN A 315 -26.88 -7.08 12.30
N ASN A 316 -26.43 -7.18 11.05
CA ASN A 316 -25.07 -7.59 10.69
C ASN A 316 -24.17 -6.40 10.31
N ILE A 317 -24.59 -5.15 10.59
CA ILE A 317 -23.80 -3.95 10.35
C ILE A 317 -23.28 -3.42 11.68
N LEU A 318 -21.96 -3.33 11.80
CA LEU A 318 -21.28 -2.74 12.95
C LEU A 318 -20.57 -1.45 12.55
N THR A 319 -20.45 -0.52 13.49
CA THR A 319 -19.43 0.53 13.42
C THR A 319 -18.08 -0.06 13.82
N TYR A 320 -17.00 0.69 13.59
CA TYR A 320 -15.68 0.25 13.99
C TYR A 320 -15.59 0.03 15.52
N ASP A 321 -16.12 0.93 16.33
CA ASP A 321 -16.11 0.83 17.80
C ASP A 321 -16.90 -0.37 18.32
N GLU A 322 -18.04 -0.66 17.70
CA GLU A 322 -18.82 -1.86 18.01
C GLU A 322 -18.06 -3.14 17.65
N LEU A 323 -17.36 -3.13 16.50
CA LEU A 323 -16.51 -4.25 16.13
C LEU A 323 -15.40 -4.49 17.15
N MET A 324 -14.74 -3.42 17.61
CA MET A 324 -13.67 -3.53 18.62
C MET A 324 -14.15 -4.07 19.95
N SER A 325 -15.43 -3.84 20.28
CA SER A 325 -16.09 -4.37 21.48
C SER A 325 -16.68 -5.78 21.30
N THR A 326 -16.69 -6.29 20.06
CA THR A 326 -17.25 -7.62 19.73
C THR A 326 -16.14 -8.68 19.77
N PRO A 327 -16.33 -9.81 20.47
CA PRO A 327 -15.37 -10.91 20.45
C PRO A 327 -15.10 -11.41 19.03
N LYS A 328 -13.83 -11.69 18.73
CA LYS A 328 -13.42 -12.24 17.42
C LYS A 328 -14.02 -13.63 17.21
N SER A 329 -14.41 -13.94 15.97
CA SER A 329 -14.93 -15.24 15.53
C SER A 329 -14.31 -15.60 14.18
N ASP A 330 -14.24 -16.89 13.87
CA ASP A 330 -13.75 -17.37 12.57
C ASP A 330 -14.84 -17.39 11.49
N VAL A 331 -16.11 -17.08 11.86
CA VAL A 331 -17.23 -17.10 10.92
C VAL A 331 -17.45 -15.70 10.32
N PRO A 332 -17.27 -15.50 9.03
CA PRO A 332 -17.53 -14.22 8.36
C PRO A 332 -19.00 -13.84 8.48
N ARG A 333 -19.28 -12.74 9.15
CA ARG A 333 -20.64 -12.29 9.43
C ARG A 333 -20.82 -10.79 9.29
N TRP A 334 -19.86 -10.00 9.75
CA TRP A 334 -20.04 -8.58 9.97
C TRP A 334 -19.75 -7.73 8.74
N ASN A 335 -20.60 -6.74 8.49
CA ASN A 335 -20.35 -5.65 7.56
C ASN A 335 -19.95 -4.45 8.42
N VAL A 336 -18.74 -3.95 8.26
CA VAL A 336 -18.20 -2.95 9.19
C VAL A 336 -18.04 -1.60 8.51
N ILE A 337 -18.69 -0.58 9.06
CA ILE A 337 -18.51 0.82 8.63
C ILE A 337 -17.19 1.33 9.24
N VAL A 338 -16.29 1.77 8.38
CA VAL A 338 -14.97 2.29 8.76
C VAL A 338 -14.84 3.73 8.26
N THR A 339 -14.47 4.61 9.17
CA THR A 339 -14.21 6.03 8.88
C THR A 339 -12.71 6.29 8.69
N PRO A 340 -12.31 7.46 8.16
CA PRO A 340 -10.91 7.81 8.00
C PRO A 340 -10.08 7.83 9.29
N ASN A 341 -10.75 8.02 10.44
CA ASN A 341 -10.09 8.10 11.75
C ASN A 341 -9.91 6.74 12.44
N ASP A 342 -10.53 5.69 11.90
CA ASP A 342 -10.49 4.34 12.44
C ASP A 342 -9.21 3.62 12.03
N GLY A 343 -8.90 2.54 12.76
CA GLY A 343 -7.84 1.59 12.39
C GLY A 343 -8.20 0.71 11.20
N ASP A 344 -7.34 -0.24 10.91
CA ASP A 344 -7.55 -1.21 9.81
C ASP A 344 -8.00 -2.60 10.29
N ASP A 345 -8.39 -2.74 11.57
CA ASP A 345 -8.72 -4.04 12.19
C ASP A 345 -9.78 -4.82 11.40
N ALA A 346 -10.76 -4.13 10.85
CA ALA A 346 -11.79 -4.76 10.02
C ALA A 346 -11.21 -5.52 8.82
N ALA A 347 -10.03 -5.13 8.31
CA ALA A 347 -9.41 -5.78 7.18
C ALA A 347 -8.82 -7.15 7.51
N PHE A 348 -8.31 -7.34 8.73
CA PHE A 348 -7.66 -8.59 9.15
C PHE A 348 -8.44 -9.42 10.17
N ARG A 349 -9.67 -9.01 10.50
CA ARG A 349 -10.57 -9.85 11.31
C ARG A 349 -11.28 -10.89 10.44
N PRO A 350 -11.20 -12.19 10.75
CA PRO A 350 -11.83 -13.25 9.94
C PRO A 350 -13.35 -13.19 9.96
N ASP A 351 -13.97 -12.69 11.03
CA ASP A 351 -15.41 -12.54 11.18
C ASP A 351 -16.03 -11.34 10.40
N VAL A 352 -15.19 -10.52 9.77
CA VAL A 352 -15.65 -9.43 8.91
C VAL A 352 -15.82 -9.93 7.47
N LYS A 353 -17.06 -9.86 6.98
CA LYS A 353 -17.42 -10.19 5.59
C LYS A 353 -17.13 -9.03 4.64
N ASN A 354 -17.58 -7.83 5.00
CA ASN A 354 -17.40 -6.64 4.18
C ASN A 354 -16.89 -5.46 5.00
N VAL A 355 -15.97 -4.69 4.41
CA VAL A 355 -15.47 -3.42 4.94
C VAL A 355 -16.11 -2.28 4.16
N LEU A 356 -16.91 -1.46 4.81
CA LEU A 356 -17.68 -0.37 4.22
C LEU A 356 -16.99 0.95 4.56
N LEU A 357 -16.26 1.50 3.59
CA LEU A 357 -15.41 2.67 3.77
C LEU A 357 -16.20 3.96 3.51
N THR A 358 -16.23 4.88 4.47
CA THR A 358 -16.68 6.24 4.19
C THR A 358 -15.63 6.97 3.34
N GLN A 359 -16.08 7.69 2.34
CA GLN A 359 -15.20 8.44 1.44
C GLN A 359 -14.61 9.66 2.17
N HIS A 360 -13.30 9.89 1.99
CA HIS A 360 -12.60 11.09 2.47
C HIS A 360 -13.05 12.37 1.79
#